data_f9a6b662f2a12929cb550af5fd56272b
#
_entry.id   f9a6b662f2a12929cb550af5fd56272b
#
_cell.length_a   1.000
_cell.length_b   1.000
_cell.length_c   1.000
_cell.angle_alpha   90.00
_cell.angle_beta   90.00
_cell.angle_gamma   90.00
#
_symmetry.space_group_name_H-M   'P 1'
#
loop_
_entity.id
_entity.type
_entity.pdbx_description
1 polymer ?
#
loop_
_entity_poly.entity_id
_entity_poly.type
_entity_poly.pdbx_seq_one_letter_code
_entity_poly.pdbx_strand_id
1 'polypeptide(L)'
;MKETEKIEIMHFSQEGYVEDGKNVYEAGKKMTALADKVADEGYDAVFLMGVGGTWDELMQLEYLMNKFGDRDLEVYLIHAAEWNVSGHKRMTEKSVVLTASESGTTPEVLEAVKKMKEKGIRVYAMTKPEGLIGQAVGAENCVKMASDHGNGGCEMGYYLADCFGLRLL
;
A
#
# COMPACT_ATOMS: atom_id res chain seq x y z
N MET A 1 27.49 10.05 -40.05
CA MET A 1 26.46 9.67 -39.08
C MET A 1 26.63 10.56 -37.87
N LYS A 2 25.65 11.43 -37.58
CA LYS A 2 25.69 12.22 -36.33
C LYS A 2 25.55 11.25 -35.18
N GLU A 3 26.49 11.28 -34.23
CA GLU A 3 26.31 10.64 -32.94
C GLU A 3 24.97 11.14 -32.36
N THR A 4 24.04 10.24 -32.15
CA THR A 4 22.85 10.54 -31.38
C THR A 4 23.33 10.81 -29.96
N GLU A 5 23.26 12.06 -29.52
CA GLU A 5 23.44 12.43 -28.11
C GLU A 5 22.59 11.46 -27.28
N LYS A 6 23.24 10.71 -26.37
CA LYS A 6 22.54 9.91 -25.39
C LYS A 6 21.70 10.87 -24.58
N ILE A 7 20.37 10.81 -24.77
CA ILE A 7 19.45 11.49 -23.87
C ILE A 7 19.59 10.77 -22.51
N GLU A 8 20.20 11.46 -21.57
CA GLU A 8 20.31 10.99 -20.21
C GLU A 8 18.90 11.09 -19.60
N ILE A 9 18.25 9.94 -19.42
CA ILE A 9 16.96 9.88 -18.73
C ILE A 9 17.28 10.18 -17.26
N MET A 10 16.83 11.35 -16.79
CA MET A 10 17.09 11.80 -15.42
C MET A 10 16.74 10.70 -14.40
N HIS A 11 17.73 10.34 -13.61
CA HIS A 11 17.61 9.41 -12.48
C HIS A 11 17.28 7.94 -12.82
N PHE A 12 17.31 7.51 -14.10
CA PHE A 12 17.13 6.11 -14.44
C PHE A 12 18.46 5.35 -14.39
N SER A 13 18.51 4.29 -13.59
CA SER A 13 19.59 3.31 -13.57
C SER A 13 19.01 1.94 -13.88
N GLN A 14 19.44 1.32 -14.98
CA GLN A 14 19.02 -0.04 -15.34
C GLN A 14 19.41 -1.07 -14.26
N GLU A 15 20.60 -0.94 -13.70
CA GLU A 15 21.08 -1.81 -12.64
C GLU A 15 20.26 -1.63 -11.37
N GLY A 16 19.99 -0.36 -10.97
CA GLY A 16 19.13 -0.02 -9.86
C GLY A 16 17.71 -0.53 -10.04
N TYR A 17 17.14 -0.43 -11.25
CA TYR A 17 15.81 -0.96 -11.54
C TYR A 17 15.72 -2.49 -11.34
N VAL A 18 16.74 -3.22 -11.78
CA VAL A 18 16.81 -4.68 -11.58
C VAL A 18 16.96 -5.03 -10.10
N GLU A 19 17.74 -4.26 -9.34
CA GLU A 19 17.89 -4.45 -7.90
C GLU A 19 16.59 -4.16 -7.16
N ASP A 20 15.93 -3.04 -7.46
CA ASP A 20 14.62 -2.69 -6.92
C ASP A 20 13.58 -3.77 -7.22
N GLY A 21 13.58 -4.35 -8.42
CA GLY A 21 12.69 -5.45 -8.78
C GLY A 21 12.90 -6.71 -7.93
N LYS A 22 14.16 -7.03 -7.59
CA LYS A 22 14.45 -8.13 -6.66
C LYS A 22 13.99 -7.83 -5.24
N ASN A 23 14.22 -6.60 -4.78
CA ASN A 23 13.83 -6.17 -3.44
C ASN A 23 12.29 -6.18 -3.28
N VAL A 24 11.55 -5.73 -4.28
CA VAL A 24 10.09 -5.75 -4.26
C VAL A 24 9.53 -7.16 -4.30
N TYR A 25 10.17 -8.08 -5.02
CA TYR A 25 9.76 -9.49 -5.01
C TYR A 25 9.89 -10.12 -3.61
N GLU A 26 10.98 -9.84 -2.90
CA GLU A 26 11.13 -10.29 -1.50
C GLU A 26 10.14 -9.56 -0.56
N ALA A 27 9.87 -8.29 -0.80
CA ALA A 27 8.86 -7.52 -0.07
C ALA A 27 7.44 -8.10 -0.27
N GLY A 28 7.12 -8.60 -1.47
CA GLY A 28 5.85 -9.27 -1.76
C GLY A 28 5.59 -10.49 -0.87
N LYS A 29 6.64 -11.27 -0.56
CA LYS A 29 6.51 -12.40 0.38
C LYS A 29 6.09 -11.94 1.78
N LYS A 30 6.61 -10.79 2.23
CA LYS A 30 6.20 -10.19 3.51
C LYS A 30 4.75 -9.70 3.45
N MET A 31 4.32 -9.10 2.33
CA MET A 31 2.93 -8.70 2.14
C MET A 31 1.98 -9.90 2.18
N THR A 32 2.32 -11.00 1.52
CA THR A 32 1.55 -12.25 1.58
C THR A 32 1.46 -12.80 3.01
N ALA A 33 2.57 -12.78 3.76
CA ALA A 33 2.55 -13.24 5.16
C ALA A 33 1.69 -12.33 6.07
N LEU A 34 1.65 -11.02 5.81
CA LEU A 34 0.73 -10.11 6.50
C LEU A 34 -0.74 -10.41 6.17
N ALA A 35 -1.03 -10.73 4.91
CA ALA A 35 -2.38 -11.14 4.50
C ALA A 35 -2.78 -12.47 5.14
N ASP A 36 -1.90 -13.47 5.21
CA ASP A 36 -2.15 -14.74 5.90
C ASP A 36 -2.52 -14.49 7.37
N LYS A 37 -1.77 -13.62 8.06
CA LYS A 37 -2.08 -13.22 9.44
C LYS A 37 -3.47 -12.57 9.55
N VAL A 38 -3.82 -11.69 8.63
CA VAL A 38 -5.15 -11.06 8.57
C VAL A 38 -6.25 -12.09 8.39
N ALA A 39 -6.07 -13.05 7.47
CA ALA A 39 -7.02 -14.12 7.22
C ALA A 39 -7.22 -15.01 8.47
N ASP A 40 -6.14 -15.39 9.16
CA ASP A 40 -6.17 -16.21 10.37
C ASP A 40 -6.88 -15.50 11.53
N GLU A 41 -6.68 -14.19 11.68
CA GLU A 41 -7.32 -13.37 12.71
C GLU A 41 -8.79 -13.04 12.40
N GLY A 42 -9.21 -13.19 11.15
CA GLY A 42 -10.54 -12.82 10.64
C GLY A 42 -10.72 -11.30 10.51
N TYR A 43 -11.61 -10.89 9.62
CA TYR A 43 -11.95 -9.49 9.36
C TYR A 43 -13.38 -9.37 8.81
N ASP A 44 -13.99 -8.18 8.91
CA ASP A 44 -15.35 -7.91 8.41
C ASP A 44 -15.34 -7.10 7.11
N ALA A 45 -14.32 -6.29 6.90
CA ALA A 45 -14.16 -5.48 5.69
C ALA A 45 -12.67 -5.13 5.45
N VAL A 46 -12.32 -4.91 4.19
CA VAL A 46 -11.02 -4.40 3.75
C VAL A 46 -11.17 -2.98 3.24
N PHE A 47 -10.36 -2.08 3.77
CA PHE A 47 -10.27 -0.70 3.32
C PHE A 47 -8.91 -0.46 2.67
N LEU A 48 -8.94 0.04 1.45
CA LEU A 48 -7.76 0.43 0.69
C LEU A 48 -7.67 1.96 0.74
N MET A 49 -6.61 2.51 1.32
CA MET A 49 -6.51 3.94 1.60
C MET A 49 -5.24 4.55 1.01
N GLY A 50 -5.38 5.62 0.25
CA GLY A 50 -4.26 6.36 -0.34
C GLY A 50 -4.58 7.83 -0.60
N VAL A 51 -3.62 8.52 -1.22
CA VAL A 51 -3.73 9.90 -1.73
C VAL A 51 -2.97 10.01 -3.04
N GLY A 52 -3.59 10.59 -4.09
CA GLY A 52 -2.95 10.74 -5.39
C GLY A 52 -2.53 9.41 -6.01
N GLY A 53 -1.28 9.29 -6.48
CA GLY A 53 -0.79 8.07 -7.15
C GLY A 53 -0.97 6.79 -6.33
N THR A 54 -0.78 6.84 -5.02
CA THR A 54 -0.98 5.65 -4.17
C THR A 54 -2.47 5.27 -4.01
N TRP A 55 -3.39 6.22 -4.18
CA TRP A 55 -4.82 5.91 -4.27
C TRP A 55 -5.14 5.23 -5.60
N ASP A 56 -4.54 5.71 -6.71
CA ASP A 56 -4.67 5.11 -8.04
C ASP A 56 -4.14 3.66 -8.06
N GLU A 57 -3.02 3.40 -7.39
CA GLU A 57 -2.45 2.05 -7.26
C GLU A 57 -3.41 1.06 -6.59
N LEU A 58 -4.14 1.52 -5.59
CA LEU A 58 -5.08 0.68 -4.84
C LEU A 58 -6.43 0.50 -5.56
N MET A 59 -6.76 1.35 -6.54
CA MET A 59 -8.00 1.26 -7.31
C MET A 59 -8.11 -0.04 -8.11
N GLN A 60 -7.01 -0.47 -8.73
CA GLN A 60 -6.98 -1.75 -9.44
C GLN A 60 -7.26 -2.92 -8.50
N LEU A 61 -6.64 -2.93 -7.31
CA LEU A 61 -6.85 -3.98 -6.32
C LEU A 61 -8.30 -4.01 -5.84
N GLU A 62 -8.90 -2.85 -5.56
CA GLU A 62 -10.32 -2.75 -5.19
C GLU A 62 -11.22 -3.39 -6.23
N TYR A 63 -10.98 -3.09 -7.52
CA TYR A 63 -11.73 -3.71 -8.62
C TYR A 63 -11.57 -5.24 -8.64
N LEU A 64 -10.35 -5.74 -8.50
CA LEU A 64 -10.08 -7.19 -8.51
C LEU A 64 -10.75 -7.89 -7.33
N MET A 65 -10.64 -7.34 -6.15
CA MET A 65 -11.23 -7.93 -4.94
C MET A 65 -12.77 -7.93 -5.01
N ASN A 66 -13.39 -6.86 -5.46
CA ASN A 66 -14.84 -6.79 -5.63
C ASN A 66 -15.35 -7.71 -6.74
N LYS A 67 -14.54 -7.98 -7.77
CA LYS A 67 -14.94 -8.83 -8.89
C LYS A 67 -14.77 -10.32 -8.62
N PHE A 68 -13.73 -10.71 -7.91
CA PHE A 68 -13.32 -12.10 -7.75
C PHE A 68 -13.45 -12.62 -6.31
N GLY A 69 -13.66 -11.71 -5.34
CA GLY A 69 -13.86 -12.07 -3.94
C GLY A 69 -15.20 -12.77 -3.70
N ASP A 70 -15.30 -13.37 -2.53
CA ASP A 70 -16.54 -13.96 -2.07
C ASP A 70 -17.64 -12.90 -1.95
N ARG A 71 -18.92 -13.32 -2.06
CA ARG A 71 -20.06 -12.39 -2.05
C ARG A 71 -20.18 -11.57 -0.78
N ASP A 72 -19.67 -12.09 0.32
CA ASP A 72 -19.74 -11.45 1.63
C ASP A 72 -18.50 -10.58 1.94
N LEU A 73 -17.51 -10.55 1.04
CA LEU A 73 -16.33 -9.71 1.20
C LEU A 73 -16.67 -8.25 0.88
N GLU A 74 -16.58 -7.39 1.89
CA GLU A 74 -16.75 -5.95 1.72
C GLU A 74 -15.39 -5.28 1.50
N VAL A 75 -15.19 -4.63 0.34
CA VAL A 75 -13.96 -3.90 0.00
C VAL A 75 -14.29 -2.48 -0.38
N TYR A 76 -13.58 -1.53 0.21
CA TYR A 76 -13.80 -0.09 0.02
C TYR A 76 -12.49 0.62 -0.31
N LEU A 77 -12.50 1.38 -1.39
CA LEU A 77 -11.42 2.31 -1.70
C LEU A 77 -11.76 3.69 -1.12
N ILE A 78 -10.91 4.23 -0.26
CA ILE A 78 -11.15 5.48 0.45
C ILE A 78 -9.98 6.45 0.27
N HIS A 79 -10.29 7.75 0.17
CA HIS A 79 -9.28 8.79 0.16
C HIS A 79 -8.99 9.25 1.60
N ALA A 80 -7.70 9.31 1.99
CA ALA A 80 -7.34 9.59 3.38
C ALA A 80 -7.87 10.93 3.89
N ALA A 81 -7.85 11.99 3.07
CA ALA A 81 -8.36 13.30 3.46
C ALA A 81 -9.89 13.29 3.67
N GLU A 82 -10.64 12.57 2.83
CA GLU A 82 -12.08 12.43 2.99
C GLU A 82 -12.42 11.67 4.27
N TRP A 83 -11.69 10.56 4.52
CA TRP A 83 -11.90 9.78 5.73
C TRP A 83 -11.60 10.58 7.01
N ASN A 84 -10.60 11.45 7.00
CA ASN A 84 -10.25 12.31 8.12
C ASN A 84 -11.41 13.25 8.55
N VAL A 85 -12.27 13.61 7.61
CA VAL A 85 -13.41 14.51 7.82
C VAL A 85 -14.68 13.73 8.17
N SER A 86 -14.99 12.67 7.41
CA SER A 86 -16.29 11.99 7.47
C SER A 86 -16.24 10.60 8.13
N GLY A 87 -15.05 9.98 8.24
CA GLY A 87 -14.93 8.58 8.61
C GLY A 87 -15.60 7.66 7.58
N HIS A 88 -15.90 6.42 7.98
CA HIS A 88 -16.68 5.50 7.18
C HIS A 88 -17.56 4.62 8.08
N LYS A 89 -18.88 4.60 7.81
CA LYS A 89 -19.87 3.93 8.67
C LYS A 89 -19.71 2.41 8.80
N ARG A 90 -19.06 1.78 7.80
CA ARG A 90 -18.79 0.33 7.78
C ARG A 90 -17.46 -0.05 8.44
N MET A 91 -16.63 0.93 8.77
CA MET A 91 -15.34 0.68 9.38
C MET A 91 -15.51 0.39 10.87
N THR A 92 -15.04 -0.76 11.30
CA THR A 92 -15.12 -1.26 12.69
C THR A 92 -13.73 -1.66 13.20
N GLU A 93 -13.61 -2.05 14.46
CA GLU A 93 -12.38 -2.61 15.03
C GLU A 93 -11.95 -3.94 14.38
N LYS A 94 -12.89 -4.64 13.72
CA LYS A 94 -12.59 -5.86 12.95
C LYS A 94 -12.12 -5.58 11.53
N SER A 95 -12.27 -4.35 11.07
CA SER A 95 -11.84 -3.97 9.72
C SER A 95 -10.33 -3.95 9.60
N VAL A 96 -9.85 -4.15 8.38
CA VAL A 96 -8.44 -4.08 8.01
C VAL A 96 -8.23 -2.97 7.01
N VAL A 97 -7.20 -2.16 7.22
CA VAL A 97 -6.81 -1.09 6.30
C VAL A 97 -5.46 -1.40 5.71
N LEU A 98 -5.36 -1.43 4.40
CA LEU A 98 -4.11 -1.34 3.66
C LEU A 98 -3.93 0.09 3.16
N THR A 99 -2.86 0.76 3.58
CA THR A 99 -2.53 2.11 3.11
C THR A 99 -1.19 2.14 2.38
N ALA A 100 -1.01 3.15 1.55
CA ALA A 100 0.22 3.35 0.80
C ALA A 100 0.72 4.80 0.90
N SER A 101 2.03 4.96 1.05
CA SER A 101 2.71 6.26 0.98
C SER A 101 4.18 6.07 0.65
N GLU A 102 4.59 6.42 -0.55
CA GLU A 102 5.99 6.29 -0.98
C GLU A 102 6.92 7.13 -0.10
N SER A 103 6.58 8.39 0.17
CA SER A 103 7.36 9.28 1.02
C SER A 103 7.41 8.86 2.50
N GLY A 104 6.38 8.16 2.97
CA GLY A 104 6.19 7.82 4.38
C GLY A 104 5.80 9.00 5.27
N THR A 105 5.45 10.17 4.67
CA THR A 105 5.20 11.42 5.40
C THR A 105 3.93 12.15 4.98
N THR A 106 3.12 11.59 4.07
CA THR A 106 1.86 12.18 3.59
C THR A 106 0.95 12.56 4.76
N PRO A 107 0.67 13.85 4.98
CA PRO A 107 0.02 14.30 6.22
C PRO A 107 -1.38 13.70 6.42
N GLU A 108 -2.17 13.61 5.35
CA GLU A 108 -3.55 13.07 5.38
C GLU A 108 -3.55 11.59 5.76
N VAL A 109 -2.58 10.82 5.23
CA VAL A 109 -2.42 9.39 5.57
C VAL A 109 -1.97 9.23 7.01
N LEU A 110 -0.99 10.04 7.45
CA LEU A 110 -0.49 9.99 8.83
C LEU A 110 -1.59 10.30 9.85
N GLU A 111 -2.40 11.32 9.58
CA GLU A 111 -3.54 11.70 10.44
C GLU A 111 -4.57 10.57 10.50
N ALA A 112 -4.94 10.01 9.33
CA ALA A 112 -5.89 8.90 9.25
C ALA A 112 -5.39 7.67 10.02
N VAL A 113 -4.14 7.27 9.82
CA VAL A 113 -3.51 6.15 10.52
C VAL A 113 -3.58 6.32 12.03
N LYS A 114 -3.23 7.50 12.56
CA LYS A 114 -3.29 7.78 14.01
C LYS A 114 -4.71 7.62 14.54
N LYS A 115 -5.69 8.24 13.89
CA LYS A 115 -7.11 8.14 14.28
C LYS A 115 -7.65 6.70 14.21
N MET A 116 -7.23 5.91 13.21
CA MET A 116 -7.61 4.51 13.07
C MET A 116 -7.02 3.66 14.19
N LYS A 117 -5.74 3.84 14.51
CA LYS A 117 -5.07 3.14 15.61
C LYS A 117 -5.71 3.46 16.96
N GLU A 118 -6.08 4.71 17.22
CA GLU A 118 -6.82 5.11 18.44
C GLU A 118 -8.18 4.42 18.57
N LYS A 119 -8.79 4.04 17.44
CA LYS A 119 -10.05 3.28 17.38
C LYS A 119 -9.84 1.76 17.38
N GLY A 120 -8.62 1.26 17.53
CA GLY A 120 -8.32 -0.17 17.52
C GLY A 120 -8.34 -0.82 16.13
N ILE A 121 -8.45 -0.03 15.05
CA ILE A 121 -8.47 -0.54 13.68
C ILE A 121 -7.08 -1.02 13.26
N ARG A 122 -7.02 -2.19 12.64
CA ARG A 122 -5.77 -2.77 12.14
C ARG A 122 -5.34 -2.10 10.86
N VAL A 123 -4.13 -1.54 10.86
CA VAL A 123 -3.56 -0.85 9.69
C VAL A 123 -2.27 -1.53 9.27
N TYR A 124 -2.17 -1.83 7.99
CA TYR A 124 -0.97 -2.30 7.30
C TYR A 124 -0.56 -1.27 6.26
N ALA A 125 0.73 -1.12 6.00
CA ALA A 125 1.20 -0.06 5.12
C ALA A 125 2.28 -0.50 4.14
N MET A 126 2.11 -0.08 2.90
CA MET A 126 3.16 -0.04 1.90
C MET A 126 3.86 1.31 2.01
N THR A 127 4.94 1.38 2.79
CA THR A 127 5.65 2.63 3.09
C THR A 127 7.03 2.36 3.65
N LYS A 128 7.83 3.40 3.81
CA LYS A 128 9.12 3.34 4.52
C LYS A 128 8.88 3.07 6.02
N PRO A 129 9.36 1.94 6.58
CA PRO A 129 9.14 1.62 8.01
C PRO A 129 9.70 2.69 8.95
N GLU A 130 10.79 3.36 8.56
CA GLU A 130 11.43 4.45 9.29
C GLU A 130 10.71 5.81 9.13
N GLY A 131 9.78 5.95 8.18
CA GLY A 131 8.97 7.14 7.97
C GLY A 131 7.94 7.36 9.08
N LEU A 132 7.35 8.55 9.13
CA LEU A 132 6.36 8.91 10.16
C LEU A 132 5.13 7.98 10.13
N ILE A 133 4.69 7.60 8.93
CA ILE A 133 3.56 6.67 8.75
C ILE A 133 3.97 5.27 9.21
N GLY A 134 5.15 4.79 8.81
CA GLY A 134 5.66 3.49 9.21
C GLY A 134 5.80 3.36 10.73
N GLN A 135 6.31 4.39 11.41
CA GLN A 135 6.38 4.44 12.87
C GLN A 135 4.99 4.43 13.52
N ALA A 136 4.01 5.13 12.93
CA ALA A 136 2.64 5.16 13.46
C ALA A 136 1.92 3.81 13.27
N VAL A 137 2.15 3.11 12.17
CA VAL A 137 1.59 1.77 11.88
C VAL A 137 2.27 0.69 12.72
N GLY A 138 3.58 0.76 12.87
CA GLY A 138 4.46 -0.26 13.41
C GLY A 138 5.26 -0.95 12.31
N ALA A 139 6.57 -1.02 12.46
CA ALA A 139 7.47 -1.52 11.42
C ALA A 139 7.18 -2.98 10.98
N GLU A 140 6.64 -3.79 11.90
CA GLU A 140 6.23 -5.18 11.65
C GLU A 140 5.05 -5.28 10.69
N ASN A 141 4.20 -4.25 10.62
CA ASN A 141 3.02 -4.16 9.74
C ASN A 141 3.29 -3.32 8.47
N CYS A 142 4.55 -2.97 8.21
CA CYS A 142 4.96 -2.17 7.06
C CYS A 142 5.82 -2.97 6.09
N VAL A 143 5.63 -2.70 4.80
CA VAL A 143 6.50 -3.18 3.73
C VAL A 143 6.97 -1.99 2.91
N LYS A 144 8.27 -1.90 2.67
CA LYS A 144 8.85 -0.82 1.87
C LYS A 144 8.44 -0.98 0.41
N MET A 145 7.74 0.01 -0.13
CA MET A 145 7.36 0.07 -1.55
C MET A 145 8.30 0.93 -2.38
N ALA A 146 8.96 1.90 -1.77
CA ALA A 146 9.79 2.84 -2.49
C ALA A 146 11.12 2.22 -2.93
N SER A 147 11.48 2.50 -4.18
CA SER A 147 12.80 2.26 -4.73
C SER A 147 13.84 3.17 -4.06
N ASP A 148 15.02 2.64 -3.77
CA ASP A 148 16.18 3.44 -3.35
C ASP A 148 16.80 4.22 -4.52
N HIS A 149 16.45 3.85 -5.74
CA HIS A 149 17.00 4.40 -6.99
C HIS A 149 16.02 5.32 -7.73
N GLY A 150 14.85 5.59 -7.18
CA GLY A 150 13.84 6.48 -7.77
C GLY A 150 13.11 5.91 -8.99
N ASN A 151 13.19 4.60 -9.22
CA ASN A 151 12.59 3.92 -10.37
C ASN A 151 11.37 3.07 -9.95
N GLY A 152 10.30 3.08 -10.75
CA GLY A 152 9.26 2.08 -10.69
C GLY A 152 8.41 2.04 -9.41
N GLY A 153 8.24 3.16 -8.72
CA GLY A 153 7.48 3.20 -7.47
C GLY A 153 6.04 2.72 -7.63
N CYS A 154 5.36 3.11 -8.71
CA CYS A 154 3.98 2.70 -8.98
C CYS A 154 3.86 1.21 -9.28
N GLU A 155 4.70 0.67 -10.15
CA GLU A 155 4.68 -0.76 -10.51
C GLU A 155 4.95 -1.65 -9.29
N MET A 156 5.82 -1.20 -8.38
CA MET A 156 6.08 -1.88 -7.11
C MET A 156 4.88 -1.81 -6.18
N GLY A 157 4.17 -0.68 -6.15
CA GLY A 157 2.94 -0.48 -5.39
C GLY A 157 1.84 -1.43 -5.83
N TYR A 158 1.57 -1.55 -7.12
CA TYR A 158 0.61 -2.53 -7.67
C TYR A 158 0.94 -3.96 -7.25
N TYR A 159 2.18 -4.39 -7.46
CA TYR A 159 2.60 -5.74 -7.11
C TYR A 159 2.43 -6.04 -5.61
N LEU A 160 2.85 -5.13 -4.74
CA LEU A 160 2.72 -5.32 -3.29
C LEU A 160 1.26 -5.32 -2.83
N ALA A 161 0.43 -4.42 -3.40
CA ALA A 161 -1.00 -4.39 -3.12
C ALA A 161 -1.67 -5.71 -3.51
N ASP A 162 -1.35 -6.23 -4.71
CA ASP A 162 -1.87 -7.52 -5.18
C ASP A 162 -1.41 -8.69 -4.32
N CYS A 163 -0.15 -8.72 -3.87
CA CYS A 163 0.35 -9.73 -2.94
C CYS A 163 -0.43 -9.78 -1.61
N PHE A 164 -0.96 -8.64 -1.17
CA PHE A 164 -1.80 -8.57 0.02
C PHE A 164 -3.26 -8.92 -0.30
N GLY A 165 -3.88 -8.17 -1.22
CA GLY A 165 -5.32 -8.24 -1.44
C GLY A 165 -5.78 -9.53 -2.11
N LEU A 166 -5.07 -10.02 -3.15
CA LEU A 166 -5.44 -11.28 -3.80
C LEU A 166 -5.21 -12.51 -2.91
N ARG A 167 -4.42 -12.39 -1.85
CA ARG A 167 -4.25 -13.44 -0.86
C ARG A 167 -5.43 -13.54 0.11
N LEU A 168 -6.24 -12.48 0.22
CA LEU A 168 -7.45 -12.44 1.03
C LEU A 168 -8.71 -12.92 0.29
N LEU A 169 -8.60 -13.22 -1.02
CA LEU A 169 -9.66 -13.82 -1.83
C LEU A 169 -9.79 -15.31 -1.57
#